data_7340459f6141e8e55bf1196b02a00807
#
_entry.id   7340459f6141e8e55bf1196b02a00807
#
_cell.length_a   1.000
_cell.length_b   1.000
_cell.length_c   1.000
_cell.angle_alpha   90.00
_cell.angle_beta   90.00
_cell.angle_gamma   90.00
#
_symmetry.space_group_name_H-M   'P 1'
#
loop_
_entity.id
_entity.type
_entity.pdbx_description
1 polymer ?
#
loop_
_entity_poly.entity_id
_entity_poly.type
_entity_poly.pdbx_seq_one_letter_code
_entity_poly.pdbx_strand_id
1 'polypeptide(L)'
;MARELIPGYQLRKGSTLNRAMLVKFMSRTYRELFPEQDFSHLARTVDRYLSSQTPIWWVEIMDKTAISPVGCLWVGSAIDQVEGDRVTHIFLLYVSPAHRRLGIGAALVTHAENWARARGDRQIGLQVFVSNQPALNLYQKLGFESESVLMVKSLEEGKMSI
;
A
#
# COMPACT_ATOMS: atom_id res chain seq x y z
N MET A 1 11.15 0.01 16.47
CA MET A 1 10.51 -0.77 17.53
C MET A 1 9.35 -1.55 16.97
N ALA A 2 9.19 -2.78 17.42
CA ALA A 2 8.10 -3.62 17.00
C ALA A 2 6.99 -3.63 18.04
N ARG A 3 5.75 -3.76 17.60
CA ARG A 3 4.59 -3.91 18.49
C ARG A 3 3.63 -4.93 17.87
N GLU A 4 2.84 -5.58 18.71
CA GLU A 4 1.83 -6.50 18.22
C GLU A 4 0.83 -5.76 17.31
N LEU A 5 0.54 -6.36 16.16
CA LEU A 5 -0.47 -5.84 15.22
C LEU A 5 -1.80 -6.58 15.41
N ILE A 6 -1.75 -7.90 15.28
CA ILE A 6 -2.82 -8.85 15.59
C ILE A 6 -2.13 -10.08 16.21
N PRO A 7 -2.88 -11.00 16.85
CA PRO A 7 -2.25 -12.18 17.45
C PRO A 7 -1.36 -12.94 16.46
N GLY A 8 -0.11 -13.15 16.83
CA GLY A 8 0.88 -13.85 16.02
C GLY A 8 1.69 -12.99 15.07
N TYR A 9 1.35 -11.71 14.95
CA TYR A 9 2.03 -10.78 14.03
C TYR A 9 2.40 -9.48 14.71
N GLN A 10 3.55 -8.94 14.34
CA GLN A 10 4.01 -7.66 14.84
C GLN A 10 4.27 -6.68 13.72
N LEU A 11 4.16 -5.39 14.05
CA LEU A 11 4.42 -4.28 13.14
C LEU A 11 5.72 -3.61 13.55
N ARG A 12 6.65 -3.49 12.61
CA ARG A 12 7.94 -2.83 12.81
C ARG A 12 8.07 -1.66 11.86
N LYS A 13 8.41 -0.50 12.38
CA LYS A 13 8.68 0.67 11.53
C LYS A 13 9.95 0.43 10.74
N GLY A 14 9.88 0.67 9.43
CA GLY A 14 11.01 0.59 8.52
C GLY A 14 11.72 1.94 8.38
N SER A 15 12.64 2.00 7.42
CA SER A 15 13.40 3.20 7.10
C SER A 15 13.70 3.26 5.60
N THR A 16 14.32 4.37 5.18
CA THR A 16 14.79 4.51 3.79
C THR A 16 15.83 3.46 3.40
N LEU A 17 16.45 2.80 4.37
CA LEU A 17 17.40 1.71 4.14
C LEU A 17 16.70 0.44 3.64
N ASN A 18 15.40 0.36 3.75
CA ASN A 18 14.61 -0.81 3.31
C ASN A 18 14.16 -0.73 1.85
N ARG A 19 14.82 0.10 1.05
CA ARG A 19 14.47 0.31 -0.35
C ARG A 19 14.31 -0.99 -1.15
N ALA A 20 15.30 -1.87 -1.07
CA ALA A 20 15.29 -3.13 -1.83
C ALA A 20 14.08 -4.01 -1.48
N MET A 21 13.74 -4.09 -0.19
CA MET A 21 12.59 -4.86 0.28
C MET A 21 11.28 -4.23 -0.21
N LEU A 22 11.20 -2.90 -0.20
CA LEU A 22 10.01 -2.20 -0.67
C LEU A 22 9.78 -2.42 -2.16
N VAL A 23 10.84 -2.34 -2.98
CA VAL A 23 10.78 -2.66 -4.42
C VAL A 23 10.27 -4.08 -4.62
N LYS A 24 10.77 -5.02 -3.84
CA LYS A 24 10.37 -6.42 -3.92
C LYS A 24 8.86 -6.60 -3.64
N PHE A 25 8.35 -5.98 -2.58
CA PHE A 25 6.93 -6.09 -2.23
C PHE A 25 6.04 -5.37 -3.24
N MET A 26 6.48 -4.22 -3.73
CA MET A 26 5.75 -3.50 -4.78
C MET A 26 5.67 -4.33 -6.07
N SER A 27 6.78 -4.94 -6.46
CA SER A 27 6.83 -5.82 -7.63
C SER A 27 5.88 -7.01 -7.48
N ARG A 28 5.84 -7.63 -6.32
CA ARG A 28 4.90 -8.74 -6.03
C ARG A 28 3.46 -8.30 -6.20
N THR A 29 3.12 -7.13 -5.68
CA THR A 29 1.76 -6.58 -5.77
C THR A 29 1.32 -6.44 -7.22
N TYR A 30 2.16 -5.83 -8.05
CA TYR A 30 1.82 -5.63 -9.46
C TYR A 30 1.82 -6.93 -10.27
N ARG A 31 2.72 -7.86 -9.97
CA ARG A 31 2.76 -9.16 -10.67
C ARG A 31 1.54 -10.02 -10.41
N GLU A 32 0.94 -9.91 -9.24
CA GLU A 32 -0.31 -10.62 -8.96
C GLU A 32 -1.44 -10.18 -9.88
N LEU A 33 -1.45 -8.90 -10.27
CA LEU A 33 -2.48 -8.32 -11.13
C LEU A 33 -2.12 -8.43 -12.61
N PHE A 34 -0.84 -8.33 -12.94
CA PHE A 34 -0.33 -8.28 -14.32
C PHE A 34 0.90 -9.19 -14.47
N PRO A 35 0.72 -10.52 -14.43
CA PRO A 35 1.85 -11.44 -14.35
C PRO A 35 2.76 -11.43 -15.58
N GLU A 36 2.28 -10.94 -16.73
CA GLU A 36 3.05 -10.92 -17.99
C GLU A 36 3.85 -9.64 -18.18
N GLN A 37 3.75 -8.66 -17.27
CA GLN A 37 4.41 -7.37 -17.42
C GLN A 37 5.79 -7.36 -16.78
N ASP A 38 6.68 -6.52 -17.35
CA ASP A 38 7.96 -6.19 -16.74
C ASP A 38 7.80 -5.01 -15.79
N PHE A 39 8.20 -5.18 -14.54
CA PHE A 39 8.07 -4.17 -13.50
C PHE A 39 9.42 -3.60 -13.04
N SER A 40 10.47 -3.70 -13.87
CA SER A 40 11.79 -3.18 -13.52
C SER A 40 11.79 -1.68 -13.21
N HIS A 41 10.84 -0.92 -13.77
CA HIS A 41 10.69 0.52 -13.51
C HIS A 41 10.26 0.85 -12.08
N LEU A 42 9.73 -0.10 -11.32
CA LEU A 42 9.25 0.16 -9.97
C LEU A 42 10.36 0.58 -9.01
N ALA A 43 11.60 0.15 -9.26
CA ALA A 43 12.74 0.62 -8.50
C ALA A 43 12.88 2.15 -8.56
N ARG A 44 12.66 2.75 -9.74
CA ARG A 44 12.68 4.21 -9.91
C ARG A 44 11.49 4.88 -9.24
N THR A 45 10.33 4.25 -9.25
CA THR A 45 9.14 4.75 -8.54
C THR A 45 9.41 4.83 -7.04
N VAL A 46 10.00 3.78 -6.48
CA VAL A 46 10.38 3.76 -5.06
C VAL A 46 11.39 4.86 -4.78
N ASP A 47 12.44 5.00 -5.60
CA ASP A 47 13.46 6.04 -5.43
C ASP A 47 12.85 7.44 -5.44
N ARG A 48 11.83 7.66 -6.25
CA ARG A 48 11.18 8.96 -6.38
C ARG A 48 10.38 9.35 -5.13
N TYR A 49 9.71 8.39 -4.49
CA TYR A 49 8.76 8.67 -3.43
C TYR A 49 9.23 8.26 -2.04
N LEU A 50 10.22 7.38 -1.93
CA LEU A 50 10.71 6.94 -0.62
C LEU A 50 11.55 8.02 0.03
N SER A 51 11.14 8.44 1.22
CA SER A 51 11.85 9.45 2.03
C SER A 51 11.50 9.27 3.50
N SER A 52 12.12 10.08 4.35
CA SER A 52 11.75 10.13 5.77
C SER A 52 10.33 10.64 6.00
N GLN A 53 9.72 11.28 4.99
CA GLN A 53 8.34 11.81 5.04
C GLN A 53 7.31 10.78 4.57
N THR A 54 7.74 9.64 4.06
CA THR A 54 6.87 8.56 3.55
C THR A 54 7.19 7.28 4.30
N PRO A 55 6.71 7.14 5.53
CA PRO A 55 7.08 6.02 6.39
C PRO A 55 6.59 4.66 5.87
N ILE A 56 7.36 3.64 6.20
CA ILE A 56 7.06 2.24 5.91
C ILE A 56 6.92 1.50 7.21
N TRP A 57 5.99 0.55 7.26
CA TRP A 57 5.90 -0.45 8.34
C TRP A 57 5.89 -1.84 7.73
N TRP A 58 6.62 -2.75 8.38
CA TRP A 58 6.71 -4.15 8.00
C TRP A 58 5.88 -5.01 8.93
N VAL A 59 5.18 -5.99 8.38
CA VAL A 59 4.48 -7.00 9.16
C VAL A 59 5.38 -8.22 9.24
N GLU A 60 5.68 -8.66 10.44
CA GLU A 60 6.55 -9.80 10.72
C GLU A 60 5.77 -10.84 11.52
N ILE A 61 6.11 -12.11 11.33
CA ILE A 61 5.60 -13.16 12.20
C ILE A 61 6.28 -12.99 13.56
N MET A 62 5.48 -12.96 14.64
CA MET A 62 6.00 -12.76 15.98
C MET A 62 7.02 -13.85 16.33
N ASP A 63 8.14 -13.44 16.95
CA ASP A 63 9.26 -14.32 17.34
C ASP A 63 9.98 -14.98 16.16
N LYS A 64 9.73 -14.53 14.93
CA LYS A 64 10.38 -15.04 13.71
C LYS A 64 10.89 -13.90 12.83
N THR A 65 11.55 -12.92 13.44
CA THR A 65 12.06 -11.72 12.75
C THR A 65 13.17 -12.01 11.75
N ALA A 66 13.83 -13.19 11.85
CA ALA A 66 14.82 -13.62 10.85
C ALA A 66 14.19 -14.02 9.52
N ILE A 67 12.87 -14.27 9.51
CA ILE A 67 12.11 -14.55 8.28
C ILE A 67 11.73 -13.21 7.64
N SER A 68 11.71 -13.17 6.31
CA SER A 68 11.27 -11.99 5.57
C SER A 68 9.89 -11.52 6.03
N PRO A 69 9.62 -10.21 6.04
CA PRO A 69 8.29 -9.71 6.33
C PRO A 69 7.21 -10.34 5.46
N VAL A 70 6.00 -10.45 6.00
CA VAL A 70 4.86 -11.05 5.32
C VAL A 70 3.87 -10.01 4.81
N GLY A 71 4.14 -8.75 5.08
CA GLY A 71 3.32 -7.65 4.58
C GLY A 71 3.99 -6.31 4.83
N CYS A 72 3.42 -5.27 4.25
CA CYS A 72 3.91 -3.91 4.46
C CYS A 72 2.81 -2.88 4.25
N LEU A 73 3.06 -1.71 4.83
CA LEU A 73 2.28 -0.51 4.62
C LEU A 73 3.24 0.64 4.33
N TRP A 74 3.04 1.34 3.23
CA TRP A 74 3.81 2.52 2.86
C TRP A 74 2.85 3.66 2.61
N VAL A 75 3.05 4.76 3.32
CA VAL A 75 2.14 5.91 3.25
C VAL A 75 2.91 7.18 2.98
N GLY A 76 2.19 8.19 2.52
CA GLY A 76 2.72 9.52 2.30
C GLY A 76 1.61 10.54 2.29
N SER A 77 1.86 11.65 1.60
CA SER A 77 0.92 12.77 1.54
C SER A 77 0.48 13.02 0.11
N ALA A 78 -0.74 13.50 -0.02
CA ALA A 78 -1.28 14.05 -1.25
C ALA A 78 -2.04 15.35 -0.90
N ILE A 79 -2.45 16.09 -1.92
CA ILE A 79 -3.28 17.28 -1.74
C ILE A 79 -4.65 16.97 -2.32
N ASP A 80 -5.68 17.18 -1.52
CA ASP A 80 -7.06 17.16 -2.01
C ASP A 80 -7.29 18.44 -2.80
N GLN A 81 -7.53 18.30 -4.09
CA GLN A 81 -7.69 19.46 -4.98
C GLN A 81 -9.02 20.19 -4.78
N VAL A 82 -10.00 19.56 -4.17
CA VAL A 82 -11.30 20.18 -3.89
C VAL A 82 -11.21 21.11 -2.69
N GLU A 83 -10.63 20.62 -1.60
CA GLU A 83 -10.54 21.39 -0.34
C GLU A 83 -9.18 22.08 -0.18
N GLY A 84 -8.16 21.66 -0.92
CA GLY A 84 -6.79 22.20 -0.79
C GLY A 84 -6.03 21.65 0.40
N ASP A 85 -6.58 20.69 1.11
CA ASP A 85 -5.97 20.15 2.33
C ASP A 85 -4.95 19.06 2.01
N ARG A 86 -3.96 18.93 2.90
CA ARG A 86 -3.09 17.76 2.89
C ARG A 86 -3.89 16.56 3.38
N VAL A 87 -3.76 15.45 2.68
CA VAL A 87 -4.39 14.18 3.05
C VAL A 87 -3.34 13.07 3.10
N THR A 88 -3.61 12.02 3.85
CA THR A 88 -2.77 10.83 3.86
C THR A 88 -3.09 9.99 2.64
N HIS A 89 -2.05 9.49 1.98
CA HIS A 89 -2.18 8.59 0.82
C HIS A 89 -1.45 7.28 1.11
N ILE A 90 -2.13 6.16 0.90
CA ILE A 90 -1.52 4.84 0.99
C ILE A 90 -0.91 4.53 -0.38
N PHE A 91 0.43 4.45 -0.44
CA PHE A 91 1.14 4.08 -1.66
C PHE A 91 1.15 2.57 -1.89
N LEU A 92 1.24 1.80 -0.81
CA LEU A 92 1.29 0.35 -0.89
C LEU A 92 0.75 -0.26 0.39
N LEU A 93 -0.13 -1.22 0.23
CA LEU A 93 -0.58 -2.11 1.29
C LEU A 93 -0.54 -3.52 0.71
N TYR A 94 0.31 -4.37 1.26
CA TYR A 94 0.50 -5.72 0.76
C TYR A 94 0.54 -6.72 1.89
N VAL A 95 -0.11 -7.86 1.69
CA VAL A 95 -0.06 -9.02 2.58
C VAL A 95 0.24 -10.23 1.71
N SER A 96 1.25 -11.01 2.07
CA SER A 96 1.62 -12.22 1.33
C SER A 96 0.43 -13.20 1.30
N PRO A 97 0.20 -13.90 0.18
CA PRO A 97 -0.99 -14.75 0.02
C PRO A 97 -1.22 -15.75 1.15
N ALA A 98 -0.16 -16.36 1.68
CA ALA A 98 -0.27 -17.36 2.76
C ALA A 98 -0.76 -16.75 4.08
N HIS A 99 -0.75 -15.43 4.23
CA HIS A 99 -1.10 -14.72 5.46
C HIS A 99 -2.36 -13.86 5.30
N ARG A 100 -3.09 -14.05 4.21
CA ARG A 100 -4.34 -13.32 3.95
C ARG A 100 -5.51 -13.92 4.72
N ARG A 101 -6.60 -13.16 4.82
CA ARG A 101 -7.84 -13.53 5.51
C ARG A 101 -7.67 -13.72 7.01
N LEU A 102 -6.66 -13.09 7.59
CA LEU A 102 -6.40 -13.11 9.02
C LEU A 102 -6.65 -11.75 9.67
N GLY A 103 -7.03 -10.74 8.89
CA GLY A 103 -7.29 -9.38 9.39
C GLY A 103 -6.08 -8.46 9.36
N ILE A 104 -4.96 -8.86 8.77
CA ILE A 104 -3.75 -8.03 8.68
C ILE A 104 -4.01 -6.76 7.88
N GLY A 105 -4.65 -6.89 6.71
CA GLY A 105 -4.96 -5.73 5.86
C GLY A 105 -5.81 -4.69 6.58
N ALA A 106 -6.86 -5.13 7.26
CA ALA A 106 -7.71 -4.23 8.05
C ALA A 106 -6.94 -3.55 9.19
N ALA A 107 -6.06 -4.30 9.86
CA ALA A 107 -5.22 -3.74 10.93
C ALA A 107 -4.23 -2.71 10.40
N LEU A 108 -3.67 -2.93 9.20
CA LEU A 108 -2.77 -1.98 8.55
C LEU A 108 -3.52 -0.68 8.18
N VAL A 109 -4.74 -0.79 7.67
CA VAL A 109 -5.57 0.39 7.38
C VAL A 109 -5.84 1.17 8.66
N THR A 110 -6.21 0.49 9.74
CA THR A 110 -6.43 1.14 11.04
C THR A 110 -5.16 1.87 11.50
N HIS A 111 -3.99 1.26 11.33
CA HIS A 111 -2.72 1.91 11.67
C HIS A 111 -2.50 3.17 10.82
N ALA A 112 -2.77 3.10 9.52
CA ALA A 112 -2.65 4.26 8.62
C ALA A 112 -3.61 5.38 9.02
N GLU A 113 -4.85 5.03 9.37
CA GLU A 113 -5.84 5.99 9.85
C GLU A 113 -5.39 6.70 11.13
N ASN A 114 -4.83 5.95 12.08
CA ASN A 114 -4.34 6.52 13.32
C ASN A 114 -3.15 7.45 13.08
N TRP A 115 -2.26 7.07 12.17
CA TRP A 115 -1.14 7.92 11.76
C TRP A 115 -1.63 9.22 11.11
N ALA A 116 -2.65 9.12 10.24
CA ALA A 116 -3.25 10.27 9.58
C ALA A 116 -3.88 11.21 10.60
N ARG A 117 -4.66 10.68 11.54
CA ARG A 117 -5.29 11.49 12.59
C ARG A 117 -4.27 12.19 13.48
N ALA A 118 -3.20 11.49 13.82
CA ALA A 118 -2.12 12.07 14.65
C ALA A 118 -1.43 13.25 13.96
N ARG A 119 -1.40 13.27 12.62
CA ARG A 119 -0.88 14.40 11.84
C ARG A 119 -1.88 15.55 11.67
N GLY A 120 -3.14 15.33 12.02
CA GLY A 120 -4.21 16.30 11.78
C GLY A 120 -4.88 16.17 10.42
N ASP A 121 -4.60 15.12 9.65
CA ASP A 121 -5.26 14.87 8.38
C ASP A 121 -6.69 14.43 8.61
N ARG A 122 -7.62 14.90 7.79
CA ARG A 122 -9.04 14.57 7.90
C ARG A 122 -9.50 13.53 6.89
N GLN A 123 -8.59 13.12 6.00
CA GLN A 123 -8.91 12.18 4.94
C GLN A 123 -7.71 11.27 4.68
N ILE A 124 -8.02 10.04 4.34
CA ILE A 124 -7.04 9.06 3.88
C ILE A 124 -7.54 8.48 2.56
N GLY A 125 -6.65 8.34 1.59
CA GLY A 125 -7.01 7.84 0.27
C GLY A 125 -6.01 6.82 -0.24
N LEU A 126 -6.41 6.14 -1.30
CA LEU A 126 -5.59 5.18 -2.02
C LEU A 126 -6.08 5.08 -3.46
N GLN A 127 -5.28 4.47 -4.31
CA GLN A 127 -5.69 4.07 -5.64
C GLN A 127 -5.71 2.54 -5.72
N VAL A 128 -6.71 2.01 -6.39
CA VAL A 128 -6.88 0.57 -6.56
C VAL A 128 -7.39 0.30 -7.97
N PHE A 129 -6.82 -0.71 -8.63
CA PHE A 129 -7.31 -1.12 -9.94
C PHE A 129 -8.72 -1.67 -9.84
N VAL A 130 -9.60 -1.27 -10.76
CA VAL A 130 -10.99 -1.75 -10.78
C VAL A 130 -11.08 -3.26 -10.95
N SER A 131 -10.06 -3.89 -11.56
CA SER A 131 -9.98 -5.34 -11.70
C SER A 131 -9.60 -6.05 -10.40
N ASN A 132 -9.11 -5.33 -9.40
CA ASN A 132 -8.70 -5.91 -8.12
C ASN A 132 -9.90 -5.97 -7.18
N GLN A 133 -10.82 -6.88 -7.45
CA GLN A 133 -12.06 -6.98 -6.71
C GLN A 133 -11.87 -7.32 -5.22
N PRO A 134 -10.95 -8.22 -4.83
CA PRO A 134 -10.73 -8.47 -3.40
C PRO A 134 -10.31 -7.23 -2.63
N ALA A 135 -9.43 -6.39 -3.21
CA ALA A 135 -9.01 -5.14 -2.59
C ALA A 135 -10.17 -4.14 -2.50
N LEU A 136 -10.94 -3.98 -3.59
CA LEU A 136 -12.11 -3.11 -3.58
C LEU A 136 -13.10 -3.53 -2.49
N ASN A 137 -13.38 -4.81 -2.36
CA ASN A 137 -14.28 -5.32 -1.34
C ASN A 137 -13.78 -4.99 0.07
N LEU A 138 -12.48 -5.18 0.31
CA LEU A 138 -11.87 -4.85 1.60
C LEU A 138 -12.02 -3.36 1.92
N TYR A 139 -11.64 -2.50 0.99
CA TYR A 139 -11.66 -1.06 1.23
C TYR A 139 -13.07 -0.53 1.40
N GLN A 140 -14.03 -1.00 0.62
CA GLN A 140 -15.44 -0.63 0.78
C GLN A 140 -15.97 -1.06 2.15
N LYS A 141 -15.62 -2.28 2.59
CA LYS A 141 -16.01 -2.78 3.92
C LYS A 141 -15.41 -1.91 5.04
N LEU A 142 -14.23 -1.35 4.82
CA LEU A 142 -13.56 -0.47 5.79
C LEU A 142 -14.01 0.99 5.70
N GLY A 143 -14.97 1.31 4.85
CA GLY A 143 -15.58 2.63 4.76
C GLY A 143 -14.99 3.53 3.68
N PHE A 144 -14.13 3.03 2.81
CA PHE A 144 -13.65 3.79 1.66
C PHE A 144 -14.73 3.87 0.59
N GLU A 145 -14.84 5.04 -0.03
CA GLU A 145 -15.76 5.30 -1.13
C GLU A 145 -14.98 5.73 -2.35
N SER A 146 -15.47 5.36 -3.53
CA SER A 146 -14.87 5.80 -4.79
C SER A 146 -15.17 7.29 -4.98
N GLU A 147 -14.12 8.10 -5.16
CA GLU A 147 -14.27 9.54 -5.33
C GLU A 147 -14.06 9.99 -6.76
N SER A 148 -13.08 9.40 -7.44
CA SER A 148 -12.75 9.75 -8.82
C SER A 148 -12.33 8.52 -9.59
N VAL A 149 -12.33 8.65 -10.92
CA VAL A 149 -11.96 7.56 -11.81
C VAL A 149 -10.81 8.01 -12.70
N LEU A 150 -9.72 7.25 -12.71
CA LEU A 150 -8.65 7.45 -13.68
C LEU A 150 -9.06 6.77 -14.98
N MET A 151 -9.19 7.54 -16.04
CA MET A 151 -9.54 7.04 -17.38
C MET A 151 -8.31 7.06 -18.26
N VAL A 152 -8.07 5.97 -18.98
CA VAL A 152 -6.92 5.84 -19.87
C VAL A 152 -7.38 5.36 -21.24
N LYS A 153 -6.67 5.77 -22.29
CA LYS A 153 -6.90 5.33 -23.66
C LYS A 153 -5.55 5.00 -24.29
N SER A 154 -5.40 3.78 -24.79
CA SER A 154 -4.20 3.44 -25.55
C SER A 154 -4.19 4.19 -26.88
N LEU A 155 -3.04 4.77 -27.21
CA LEU A 155 -2.83 5.42 -28.50
C LEU A 155 -2.02 4.53 -29.46
N GLU A 156 -1.67 3.33 -29.04
CA GLU A 156 -0.97 2.36 -29.89
C GLU A 156 -1.98 1.57 -30.72
N GLU A 157 -1.68 1.38 -32.01
CA GLU A 157 -2.50 0.57 -32.88
C GLU A 157 -2.50 -0.90 -32.43
N GLY A 158 -3.66 -1.55 -32.54
CA GLY A 158 -3.80 -2.96 -32.19
C GLY A 158 -3.95 -3.24 -30.71
N LYS A 159 -3.93 -2.22 -29.84
CA LYS A 159 -4.22 -2.37 -28.42
C LYS A 159 -5.63 -1.88 -28.12
N MET A 160 -6.39 -2.71 -27.42
CA MET A 160 -7.73 -2.33 -26.95
C MET A 160 -7.65 -1.71 -25.55
N SER A 161 -8.34 -0.57 -25.40
CA SER A 161 -8.59 0.00 -24.08
C SER A 161 -9.65 -0.81 -23.37
N ILE A 162 -9.46 -1.04 -22.10
CA ILE A 162 -10.40 -1.77 -21.25
C ILE A 162 -11.27 -0.79 -20.50
#